data_c9106874afe10c058880f3112e0fda4b
#
_entry.id   c9106874afe10c058880f3112e0fda4b
#
_cell.length_a   1.000
_cell.length_b   1.000
_cell.length_c   1.000
_cell.angle_alpha   90.00
_cell.angle_beta   90.00
_cell.angle_gamma   90.00
#
_symmetry.space_group_name_H-M   'P 1'
#
loop_
_entity.id
_entity.type
_entity.pdbx_description
1 polymer ?
#
loop_
_entity_poly.entity_id
_entity_poly.type
_entity_poly.pdbx_seq_one_letter_code
_entity_poly.pdbx_strand_id
1 'polypeptide(L)'
;AIANDSIQTIGTFLASNQDKPWWLLWLFIGGIFLITITTSWFLFDGDVSYQRLTSKGFDESPSSFTFLQVAAPLFLLILTRLRMPVSTTFLLLSSFATSASSITGVLGKSLSGYFLAFGAGLVVWLLVTKTFEKRFSETKASKFWTPIQWLTSGSLWAVWVMQDAANVAVYLPRSLNVLQFVGFAGFIFIGLGILFY
;
A
#
# COMPACT_ATOMS: atom_id res chain seq x y z
N ALA A 1 -4.69 6.52 -2.51
CA ALA A 1 -4.04 5.39 -1.89
C ALA A 1 -4.44 4.09 -2.59
N ILE A 2 -5.67 3.55 -2.39
CA ILE A 2 -6.05 2.22 -2.90
C ILE A 2 -5.76 2.07 -4.41
N ALA A 3 -6.25 2.98 -5.26
CA ALA A 3 -6.08 2.87 -6.71
C ALA A 3 -4.64 3.07 -7.20
N ASN A 4 -3.86 3.92 -6.54
CA ASN A 4 -2.48 4.20 -6.94
C ASN A 4 -1.54 3.10 -6.48
N ASP A 5 -1.61 2.76 -5.20
CA ASP A 5 -0.62 1.89 -4.55
C ASP A 5 -0.88 0.40 -4.83
N SER A 6 -2.17 0.00 -4.92
CA SER A 6 -2.52 -1.37 -5.27
C SER A 6 -2.11 -1.74 -6.71
N ILE A 7 -2.29 -0.83 -7.67
CA ILE A 7 -1.86 -1.09 -9.06
C ILE A 7 -0.35 -1.29 -9.13
N GLN A 8 0.44 -0.50 -8.41
CA GLN A 8 1.90 -0.65 -8.38
C GLN A 8 2.34 -1.97 -7.75
N THR A 9 1.60 -2.43 -6.73
CA THR A 9 1.98 -3.62 -5.95
C THR A 9 1.44 -4.91 -6.56
N ILE A 10 0.19 -4.91 -7.01
CA ILE A 10 -0.51 -6.11 -7.47
C ILE A 10 -0.82 -6.11 -8.97
N GLY A 11 -0.36 -5.11 -9.73
CA GLY A 11 -0.66 -4.97 -11.16
C GLY A 11 -0.21 -6.18 -11.98
N THR A 12 0.99 -6.69 -11.72
CA THR A 12 1.50 -7.91 -12.39
C THR A 12 0.73 -9.16 -11.98
N PHE A 13 0.30 -9.25 -10.71
CA PHE A 13 -0.55 -10.33 -10.23
C PHE A 13 -1.91 -10.32 -10.95
N LEU A 14 -2.55 -9.16 -11.08
CA LEU A 14 -3.82 -9.01 -11.79
C LEU A 14 -3.68 -9.36 -13.27
N ALA A 15 -2.62 -8.85 -13.92
CA ALA A 15 -2.34 -9.15 -15.33
C ALA A 15 -2.14 -10.65 -15.60
N SER A 16 -1.56 -11.37 -14.65
CA SER A 16 -1.31 -12.82 -14.76
C SER A 16 -2.53 -13.69 -14.40
N ASN A 17 -3.58 -13.10 -13.80
CA ASN A 17 -4.76 -13.81 -13.32
C ASN A 17 -6.07 -13.26 -13.92
N GLN A 18 -6.01 -12.69 -15.14
CA GLN A 18 -7.17 -12.13 -15.83
C GLN A 18 -8.26 -13.18 -16.16
N ASP A 19 -7.90 -14.46 -16.18
CA ASP A 19 -8.81 -15.59 -16.36
C ASP A 19 -9.64 -15.90 -15.10
N LYS A 20 -9.28 -15.32 -13.96
CA LYS A 20 -9.97 -15.54 -12.68
C LYS A 20 -11.14 -14.59 -12.52
N PRO A 21 -12.23 -15.02 -11.87
CA PRO A 21 -13.37 -14.13 -11.60
C PRO A 21 -12.93 -13.01 -10.65
N TRP A 22 -13.40 -11.79 -10.90
CA TRP A 22 -13.05 -10.58 -10.16
C TRP A 22 -13.27 -10.73 -8.62
N TRP A 23 -14.36 -11.41 -8.24
CA TRP A 23 -14.69 -11.61 -6.81
C TRP A 23 -13.65 -12.48 -6.09
N LEU A 24 -13.00 -13.45 -6.77
CA LEU A 24 -11.95 -14.28 -6.19
C LEU A 24 -10.69 -13.44 -5.94
N LEU A 25 -10.32 -12.59 -6.89
CA LEU A 25 -9.17 -11.68 -6.75
C LEU A 25 -9.44 -10.66 -5.65
N TRP A 26 -10.65 -10.11 -5.61
CA TRP A 26 -11.09 -9.21 -4.55
C TRP A 26 -11.04 -9.85 -3.17
N LEU A 27 -11.62 -11.05 -3.01
CA LEU A 27 -11.59 -11.77 -1.73
C LEU A 27 -10.16 -12.08 -1.27
N PHE A 28 -9.27 -12.42 -2.18
CA PHE A 28 -7.87 -12.67 -1.87
C PHE A 28 -7.18 -11.39 -1.38
N ILE A 29 -7.24 -10.33 -2.15
CA ILE A 29 -6.58 -9.05 -1.82
C ILE A 29 -7.24 -8.37 -0.62
N GLY A 30 -8.56 -8.34 -0.58
CA GLY A 30 -9.34 -7.81 0.54
C GLY A 30 -9.18 -8.62 1.82
N GLY A 31 -9.11 -9.95 1.71
CA GLY A 31 -8.86 -10.84 2.84
C GLY A 31 -7.49 -10.60 3.46
N ILE A 32 -6.44 -10.46 2.65
CA ILE A 32 -5.10 -10.11 3.14
C ILE A 32 -5.11 -8.72 3.80
N PHE A 33 -5.78 -7.74 3.20
CA PHE A 33 -5.96 -6.43 3.81
C PHE A 33 -6.60 -6.54 5.20
N LEU A 34 -7.74 -7.24 5.30
CA LEU A 34 -8.44 -7.44 6.57
C LEU A 34 -7.57 -8.12 7.62
N ILE A 35 -6.88 -9.20 7.26
CA ILE A 35 -5.97 -9.91 8.18
C ILE A 35 -4.88 -8.95 8.66
N THR A 36 -4.26 -8.21 7.75
CA THR A 36 -3.15 -7.32 8.07
C THR A 36 -3.58 -6.21 9.03
N ILE A 37 -4.66 -5.48 8.73
CA ILE A 37 -5.12 -4.39 9.61
C ILE A 37 -5.68 -4.89 10.93
N THR A 38 -6.36 -6.05 10.94
CA THR A 38 -6.87 -6.68 12.16
C THR A 38 -5.72 -7.07 13.09
N THR A 39 -4.66 -7.62 12.53
CA THR A 39 -3.44 -7.94 13.29
C THR A 39 -2.84 -6.70 13.93
N SER A 40 -2.74 -5.58 13.19
CA SER A 40 -2.27 -4.32 13.76
C SER A 40 -3.17 -3.85 14.91
N TRP A 41 -4.47 -3.83 14.67
CA TRP A 41 -5.47 -3.36 15.62
C TRP A 41 -5.43 -4.13 16.96
N PHE A 42 -5.25 -5.48 16.89
CA PHE A 42 -5.11 -6.31 18.09
C PHE A 42 -3.76 -6.16 18.79
N LEU A 43 -2.66 -6.07 18.05
CA LEU A 43 -1.32 -6.02 18.63
C LEU A 43 -0.94 -4.65 19.19
N PHE A 44 -1.58 -3.58 18.70
CA PHE A 44 -1.23 -2.20 19.03
C PHE A 44 -2.43 -1.40 19.54
N ASP A 45 -3.27 -2.02 20.37
CA ASP A 45 -4.34 -1.38 21.14
C ASP A 45 -5.24 -0.43 20.31
N GLY A 46 -5.68 -0.92 19.14
CA GLY A 46 -6.57 -0.16 18.25
C GLY A 46 -5.87 0.63 17.15
N ASP A 47 -4.53 0.66 17.10
CA ASP A 47 -3.81 1.27 15.98
C ASP A 47 -3.82 0.33 14.75
N VAL A 48 -4.18 0.89 13.61
CA VAL A 48 -4.21 0.19 12.31
C VAL A 48 -2.99 0.50 11.43
N SER A 49 -2.06 1.32 11.94
CA SER A 49 -0.88 1.80 11.21
C SER A 49 0.42 1.05 11.53
N TYR A 50 0.39 0.00 12.36
CA TYR A 50 1.58 -0.66 12.89
C TYR A 50 2.53 0.33 13.58
N GLN A 51 1.99 1.25 14.35
CA GLN A 51 2.71 2.33 15.04
C GLN A 51 3.55 3.23 14.12
N ARG A 52 3.29 3.19 12.81
CA ARG A 52 4.06 4.02 11.86
C ARG A 52 3.80 5.52 12.03
N LEU A 53 2.63 5.91 12.50
CA LEU A 53 2.32 7.31 12.75
C LEU A 53 3.09 7.81 13.98
N THR A 54 3.00 7.11 15.09
CA THR A 54 3.73 7.44 16.32
C THR A 54 5.24 7.43 16.11
N SER A 55 5.78 6.39 15.46
CA SER A 55 7.22 6.32 15.14
C SER A 55 7.75 7.42 14.22
N LYS A 56 6.85 8.20 13.59
CA LYS A 56 7.18 9.35 12.72
C LYS A 56 6.82 10.69 13.34
N GLY A 57 6.40 10.72 14.61
CA GLY A 57 6.04 11.94 15.32
C GLY A 57 4.64 12.47 14.99
N PHE A 58 3.72 11.58 14.59
CA PHE A 58 2.30 11.88 14.43
C PHE A 58 1.48 11.25 15.57
N ASP A 59 1.89 11.51 16.81
CA ASP A 59 1.31 10.88 18.01
C ASP A 59 -0.12 11.33 18.28
N GLU A 60 -0.42 12.60 17.98
CA GLU A 60 -1.72 13.17 18.25
C GLU A 60 -2.72 12.92 17.11
N SER A 61 -3.96 12.64 17.50
CA SER A 61 -5.08 12.59 16.56
C SER A 61 -5.47 14.00 16.15
N PRO A 62 -5.73 14.27 14.86
CA PRO A 62 -6.18 15.60 14.46
C PRO A 62 -7.55 15.89 15.05
N SER A 63 -7.68 17.02 15.73
CA SER A 63 -8.96 17.55 16.25
C SER A 63 -9.72 18.37 15.21
N SER A 64 -9.00 18.90 14.23
CA SER A 64 -9.53 19.66 13.10
C SER A 64 -8.63 19.46 11.89
N PHE A 65 -9.15 19.76 10.71
CA PHE A 65 -8.40 19.62 9.45
C PHE A 65 -8.18 20.98 8.82
N THR A 66 -6.95 21.24 8.41
CA THR A 66 -6.59 22.39 7.59
C THR A 66 -6.98 22.16 6.13
N PHE A 67 -7.03 23.25 5.35
CA PHE A 67 -7.29 23.15 3.91
C PHE A 67 -6.30 22.21 3.19
N LEU A 68 -5.01 22.26 3.53
CA LEU A 68 -4.01 21.40 2.90
C LEU A 68 -4.23 19.91 3.19
N GLN A 69 -4.65 19.58 4.42
CA GLN A 69 -4.93 18.18 4.80
C GLN A 69 -6.13 17.61 4.06
N VAL A 70 -7.17 18.43 3.80
CA VAL A 70 -8.33 18.02 2.99
C VAL A 70 -8.02 18.02 1.50
N ALA A 71 -7.23 18.98 1.03
CA ALA A 71 -6.86 19.10 -0.38
C ALA A 71 -5.87 18.01 -0.83
N ALA A 72 -4.99 17.51 0.04
CA ALA A 72 -3.97 16.54 -0.32
C ALA A 72 -4.51 15.26 -0.96
N PRO A 73 -5.54 14.56 -0.43
CA PRO A 73 -6.11 13.39 -1.09
C PRO A 73 -6.82 13.73 -2.41
N LEU A 74 -7.41 14.91 -2.54
CA LEU A 74 -8.02 15.36 -3.81
C LEU A 74 -6.93 15.62 -4.86
N PHE A 75 -5.84 16.25 -4.46
CA PHE A 75 -4.69 16.49 -5.33
C PHE A 75 -4.05 15.17 -5.77
N LEU A 76 -3.90 14.20 -4.86
CA LEU A 76 -3.45 12.84 -5.19
C LEU A 76 -4.36 12.18 -6.24
N LEU A 77 -5.69 12.36 -6.13
CA LEU A 77 -6.64 11.82 -7.10
C LEU A 77 -6.41 12.42 -8.49
N ILE A 78 -6.20 13.74 -8.57
CA ILE A 78 -5.91 14.44 -9.84
C ILE A 78 -4.59 13.92 -10.45
N LEU A 79 -3.52 13.84 -9.66
CA LEU A 79 -2.22 13.36 -10.13
C LEU A 79 -2.29 11.90 -10.61
N THR A 80 -3.02 11.05 -9.88
CA THR A 80 -3.26 9.66 -10.31
C THR A 80 -4.04 9.61 -11.64
N ARG A 81 -5.03 10.49 -11.81
CA ARG A 81 -5.79 10.59 -13.06
C ARG A 81 -4.92 11.05 -14.24
N LEU A 82 -3.95 11.92 -13.96
CA LEU A 82 -2.96 12.38 -14.94
C LEU A 82 -1.83 11.36 -15.18
N ARG A 83 -1.88 10.18 -14.54
CA ARG A 83 -0.85 9.13 -14.60
C ARG A 83 0.53 9.59 -14.13
N MET A 84 0.56 10.55 -13.22
CA MET A 84 1.81 11.05 -12.62
C MET A 84 2.18 10.19 -11.42
N PRO A 85 3.39 9.60 -11.37
CA PRO A 85 3.83 8.84 -10.21
C PRO A 85 4.06 9.80 -9.03
N VAL A 86 3.42 9.51 -7.90
CA VAL A 86 3.50 10.33 -6.68
C VAL A 86 3.67 9.43 -5.48
N SER A 87 4.55 9.82 -4.56
CA SER A 87 4.61 9.19 -3.25
C SER A 87 3.42 9.61 -2.41
N THR A 88 2.44 8.73 -2.29
CA THR A 88 1.23 8.91 -1.48
C THR A 88 1.59 9.24 -0.04
N THR A 89 2.52 8.49 0.54
CA THR A 89 3.00 8.71 1.91
C THR A 89 3.62 10.09 2.09
N PHE A 90 4.46 10.52 1.16
CA PHE A 90 5.07 11.85 1.26
C PHE A 90 4.02 12.95 1.17
N LEU A 91 3.14 12.89 0.17
CA LEU A 91 2.11 13.91 -0.04
C LEU A 91 1.15 14.02 1.15
N LEU A 92 0.64 12.90 1.64
CA LEU A 92 -0.35 12.89 2.72
C LEU A 92 0.31 13.21 4.07
N LEU A 93 1.37 12.51 4.46
CA LEU A 93 1.98 12.72 5.77
C LEU A 93 2.64 14.09 5.89
N SER A 94 3.19 14.67 4.81
CA SER A 94 3.75 16.01 4.87
C SER A 94 2.69 17.08 5.13
N SER A 95 1.43 16.88 4.72
CA SER A 95 0.33 17.80 5.03
C SER A 95 -0.06 17.83 6.51
N PHE A 96 0.32 16.81 7.28
CA PHE A 96 0.11 16.72 8.73
C PHE A 96 1.37 17.05 9.53
N ALA A 97 2.52 17.24 8.88
CA ALA A 97 3.77 17.51 9.57
C ALA A 97 3.72 18.88 10.29
N THR A 98 4.01 18.88 11.56
CA THR A 98 4.05 20.10 12.40
C THR A 98 5.44 20.73 12.44
N SER A 99 6.46 20.04 11.93
CA SER A 99 7.85 20.50 11.94
C SER A 99 8.57 20.17 10.62
N ALA A 100 9.55 21.00 10.28
CA ALA A 100 10.42 20.76 9.12
C ALA A 100 11.23 19.45 9.27
N SER A 101 11.59 19.07 10.48
CA SER A 101 12.30 17.82 10.75
C SER A 101 11.48 16.57 10.43
N SER A 102 10.17 16.60 10.65
CA SER A 102 9.27 15.51 10.25
C SER A 102 9.22 15.36 8.73
N ILE A 103 9.16 16.47 7.99
CA ILE A 103 9.16 16.47 6.53
C ILE A 103 10.48 15.94 5.99
N THR A 104 11.61 16.44 6.49
CA THR A 104 12.95 15.99 6.06
C THR A 104 13.20 14.53 6.41
N GLY A 105 12.69 14.04 7.55
CA GLY A 105 12.74 12.63 7.93
C GLY A 105 11.98 11.71 6.96
N VAL A 106 10.77 12.10 6.55
CA VAL A 106 9.99 11.35 5.56
C VAL A 106 10.68 11.40 4.19
N LEU A 107 11.18 12.57 3.77
CA LEU A 107 11.87 12.75 2.50
C LEU A 107 13.16 11.91 2.44
N GLY A 108 13.99 11.96 3.48
CA GLY A 108 15.24 11.20 3.55
C GLY A 108 15.00 9.68 3.46
N LYS A 109 14.01 9.16 4.18
CA LYS A 109 13.62 7.74 4.10
C LYS A 109 13.10 7.36 2.71
N SER A 110 12.32 8.23 2.07
CA SER A 110 11.79 7.99 0.73
C SER A 110 12.91 7.96 -0.32
N LEU A 111 13.83 8.92 -0.30
CA LEU A 111 14.97 8.97 -1.21
C LEU A 111 15.89 7.76 -1.03
N SER A 112 16.23 7.40 0.22
CA SER A 112 17.02 6.20 0.49
C SER A 112 16.35 4.93 -0.02
N GLY A 113 15.02 4.83 0.16
CA GLY A 113 14.22 3.73 -0.38
C GLY A 113 14.27 3.65 -1.90
N TYR A 114 14.19 4.77 -2.60
CA TYR A 114 14.30 4.80 -4.06
C TYR A 114 15.67 4.35 -4.57
N PHE A 115 16.76 4.80 -3.93
CA PHE A 115 18.11 4.34 -4.29
C PHE A 115 18.30 2.84 -4.07
N LEU A 116 17.82 2.32 -2.94
CA LEU A 116 17.85 0.88 -2.64
C LEU A 116 16.99 0.08 -3.63
N ALA A 117 15.79 0.55 -3.93
CA ALA A 117 14.89 -0.12 -4.87
C ALA A 117 15.46 -0.11 -6.30
N PHE A 118 16.07 1.00 -6.73
CA PHE A 118 16.75 1.10 -8.02
C PHE A 118 17.92 0.12 -8.10
N GLY A 119 18.79 0.11 -7.09
CA GLY A 119 19.94 -0.82 -7.04
C GLY A 119 19.51 -2.28 -7.04
N ALA A 120 18.54 -2.65 -6.19
CA ALA A 120 17.98 -3.99 -6.15
C ALA A 120 17.30 -4.37 -7.48
N GLY A 121 16.51 -3.47 -8.06
CA GLY A 121 15.85 -3.68 -9.35
C GLY A 121 16.85 -3.90 -10.48
N LEU A 122 17.94 -3.13 -10.52
CA LEU A 122 19.01 -3.31 -11.50
C LEU A 122 19.68 -4.68 -11.37
N VAL A 123 20.00 -5.10 -10.15
CA VAL A 123 20.60 -6.41 -9.88
C VAL A 123 19.65 -7.54 -10.30
N VAL A 124 18.39 -7.47 -9.90
CA VAL A 124 17.39 -8.48 -10.27
C VAL A 124 17.19 -8.52 -11.78
N TRP A 125 17.08 -7.35 -12.44
CA TRP A 125 16.94 -7.26 -13.89
C TRP A 125 18.12 -7.92 -14.61
N LEU A 126 19.35 -7.61 -14.22
CA LEU A 126 20.55 -8.21 -14.81
C LEU A 126 20.60 -9.74 -14.62
N LEU A 127 20.23 -10.23 -13.42
CA LEU A 127 20.20 -11.66 -13.13
C LEU A 127 19.12 -12.37 -13.95
N VAL A 128 17.90 -11.82 -13.97
CA VAL A 128 16.75 -12.40 -14.68
C VAL A 128 17.01 -12.41 -16.18
N THR A 129 17.42 -11.28 -16.77
CA THR A 129 17.66 -11.18 -18.23
C THR A 129 18.76 -12.10 -18.69
N LYS A 130 19.88 -12.17 -17.96
CA LYS A 130 21.00 -13.02 -18.35
C LYS A 130 20.77 -14.51 -18.16
N THR A 131 20.00 -14.89 -17.10
CA THR A 131 19.92 -16.28 -16.66
C THR A 131 18.63 -16.97 -17.08
N PHE A 132 17.52 -16.24 -17.09
CA PHE A 132 16.18 -16.84 -17.20
C PHE A 132 15.44 -16.51 -18.50
N GLU A 133 15.65 -15.35 -19.09
CA GLU A 133 14.87 -14.90 -20.26
C GLU A 133 15.01 -15.87 -21.44
N LYS A 134 16.23 -16.29 -21.76
CA LYS A 134 16.50 -17.28 -22.80
C LYS A 134 15.90 -18.67 -22.53
N ARG A 135 15.79 -19.02 -21.23
CA ARG A 135 15.36 -20.37 -20.82
C ARG A 135 13.86 -20.50 -20.70
N PHE A 136 13.16 -19.39 -20.43
CA PHE A 136 11.72 -19.40 -20.16
C PHE A 136 10.87 -18.74 -21.26
N SER A 137 11.46 -18.04 -22.23
CA SER A 137 10.72 -17.36 -23.31
C SER A 137 9.91 -18.30 -24.20
N GLU A 138 10.31 -19.57 -24.31
CA GLU A 138 9.68 -20.56 -25.19
C GLU A 138 8.83 -21.60 -24.44
N THR A 139 8.83 -21.57 -23.10
CA THR A 139 8.13 -22.58 -22.29
C THR A 139 6.90 -22.00 -21.61
N LYS A 140 5.76 -22.71 -21.70
CA LYS A 140 4.59 -22.38 -20.88
C LYS A 140 4.92 -22.53 -19.40
N ALA A 141 4.60 -21.52 -18.59
CA ALA A 141 4.80 -21.58 -17.15
C ALA A 141 4.09 -22.80 -16.54
N SER A 142 4.82 -23.57 -15.73
CA SER A 142 4.24 -24.70 -15.01
C SER A 142 3.18 -24.21 -14.04
N LYS A 143 2.09 -24.98 -13.87
CA LYS A 143 1.03 -24.72 -12.89
C LYS A 143 1.55 -24.63 -11.44
N PHE A 144 2.73 -25.19 -11.17
CA PHE A 144 3.42 -25.08 -9.88
C PHE A 144 3.74 -23.61 -9.49
N TRP A 145 3.95 -22.73 -10.45
CA TRP A 145 4.27 -21.33 -10.17
C TRP A 145 3.07 -20.50 -9.71
N THR A 146 1.86 -20.94 -10.01
CA THR A 146 0.64 -20.23 -9.62
C THR A 146 0.51 -20.03 -8.09
N PRO A 147 0.59 -21.08 -7.24
CA PRO A 147 0.51 -20.90 -5.80
C PRO A 147 1.67 -20.08 -5.23
N ILE A 148 2.87 -20.19 -5.81
CA ILE A 148 4.02 -19.38 -5.41
C ILE A 148 3.75 -17.91 -5.74
N GLN A 149 3.24 -17.59 -6.92
CA GLN A 149 2.87 -16.24 -7.30
C GLN A 149 1.81 -15.66 -6.35
N TRP A 150 0.77 -16.42 -6.03
CA TRP A 150 -0.27 -15.99 -5.10
C TRP A 150 0.33 -15.70 -3.72
N LEU A 151 1.13 -16.61 -3.18
CA LEU A 151 1.77 -16.43 -1.88
C LEU A 151 2.69 -15.21 -1.85
N THR A 152 3.57 -15.06 -2.83
CA THR A 152 4.53 -13.94 -2.88
C THR A 152 3.83 -12.61 -3.14
N SER A 153 2.82 -12.57 -4.02
CA SER A 153 2.03 -11.36 -4.27
C SER A 153 1.20 -10.98 -3.05
N GLY A 154 0.62 -11.96 -2.36
CA GLY A 154 -0.11 -11.73 -1.12
C GLY A 154 0.79 -11.21 0.00
N SER A 155 1.98 -11.76 0.15
CA SER A 155 2.97 -11.28 1.13
C SER A 155 3.42 -9.85 0.82
N LEU A 156 3.69 -9.55 -0.45
CA LEU A 156 4.04 -8.20 -0.89
C LEU A 156 2.90 -7.22 -0.60
N TRP A 157 1.67 -7.61 -0.89
CA TRP A 157 0.49 -6.79 -0.59
C TRP A 157 0.31 -6.55 0.91
N ALA A 158 0.50 -7.57 1.76
CA ALA A 158 0.46 -7.40 3.21
C ALA A 158 1.48 -6.37 3.69
N VAL A 159 2.74 -6.45 3.22
CA VAL A 159 3.79 -5.47 3.55
C VAL A 159 3.42 -4.06 3.09
N TRP A 160 2.81 -3.91 1.91
CA TRP A 160 2.30 -2.62 1.45
C TRP A 160 1.18 -2.10 2.36
N VAL A 161 0.21 -2.92 2.71
CA VAL A 161 -0.89 -2.54 3.61
C VAL A 161 -0.36 -2.08 4.97
N MET A 162 0.63 -2.77 5.54
CA MET A 162 1.29 -2.34 6.78
C MET A 162 1.90 -0.93 6.68
N GLN A 163 2.31 -0.52 5.49
CA GLN A 163 2.87 0.80 5.27
C GLN A 163 1.81 1.85 4.93
N ASP A 164 0.91 1.50 4.04
CA ASP A 164 -0.04 2.44 3.45
C ASP A 164 -1.28 2.69 4.32
N ALA A 165 -1.57 1.80 5.27
CA ALA A 165 -2.61 2.04 6.26
C ALA A 165 -2.40 3.36 7.01
N ALA A 166 -1.14 3.76 7.27
CA ALA A 166 -0.81 5.04 7.88
C ALA A 166 -1.29 6.25 7.08
N ASN A 167 -1.33 6.14 5.74
CA ASN A 167 -1.77 7.22 4.85
C ASN A 167 -3.26 7.56 5.01
N VAL A 168 -4.06 6.59 5.45
CA VAL A 168 -5.48 6.79 5.78
C VAL A 168 -5.66 7.01 7.28
N ALA A 169 -4.96 6.25 8.10
CA ALA A 169 -5.03 6.34 9.55
C ALA A 169 -4.59 7.71 10.10
N VAL A 170 -3.80 8.49 9.35
CA VAL A 170 -3.42 9.85 9.75
C VAL A 170 -4.63 10.77 9.94
N TYR A 171 -5.75 10.48 9.27
CA TYR A 171 -7.02 11.19 9.39
C TYR A 171 -7.92 10.69 10.53
N LEU A 172 -7.54 9.59 11.18
CA LEU A 172 -8.35 8.87 12.16
C LEU A 172 -7.77 9.03 13.59
N PRO A 173 -8.54 8.71 14.63
CA PRO A 173 -8.00 8.50 15.96
C PRO A 173 -6.84 7.49 15.94
N ARG A 174 -5.85 7.66 16.81
CA ARG A 174 -4.68 6.76 16.87
C ARG A 174 -5.03 5.38 17.40
N SER A 175 -6.09 5.28 18.20
CA SER A 175 -6.69 4.03 18.66
C SER A 175 -8.15 4.00 18.24
N LEU A 176 -8.54 3.02 17.43
CA LEU A 176 -9.90 2.83 16.97
C LEU A 176 -10.65 1.88 17.90
N ASN A 177 -11.84 2.29 18.32
CA ASN A 177 -12.77 1.34 18.95
C ASN A 177 -13.33 0.36 17.90
N VAL A 178 -14.01 -0.69 18.34
CA VAL A 178 -14.54 -1.75 17.46
C VAL A 178 -15.41 -1.21 16.34
N LEU A 179 -16.30 -0.25 16.62
CA LEU A 179 -17.20 0.31 15.61
C LEU A 179 -16.45 1.12 14.57
N GLN A 180 -15.48 1.93 15.00
CA GLN A 180 -14.61 2.71 14.12
C GLN A 180 -13.75 1.79 13.25
N PHE A 181 -13.19 0.72 13.85
CA PHE A 181 -12.42 -0.27 13.13
C PHE A 181 -13.25 -0.98 12.06
N VAL A 182 -14.45 -1.46 12.40
CA VAL A 182 -15.34 -2.12 11.43
C VAL A 182 -15.75 -1.17 10.31
N GLY A 183 -16.04 0.10 10.64
CA GLY A 183 -16.33 1.13 9.63
C GLY A 183 -15.15 1.37 8.69
N PHE A 184 -13.94 1.53 9.22
CA PHE A 184 -12.70 1.71 8.45
C PHE A 184 -12.41 0.50 7.55
N ALA A 185 -12.39 -0.69 8.15
CA ALA A 185 -12.10 -1.94 7.45
C ALA A 185 -13.13 -2.24 6.35
N GLY A 186 -14.42 -2.10 6.68
CA GLY A 186 -15.52 -2.33 5.75
C GLY A 186 -15.52 -1.36 4.59
N PHE A 187 -15.29 -0.06 4.86
CA PHE A 187 -15.21 0.95 3.81
C PHE A 187 -14.11 0.66 2.79
N ILE A 188 -12.92 0.31 3.26
CA ILE A 188 -11.79 -0.01 2.35
C ILE A 188 -12.04 -1.34 1.63
N PHE A 189 -12.55 -2.36 2.33
CA PHE A 189 -12.84 -3.66 1.73
C PHE A 189 -13.86 -3.55 0.60
N ILE A 190 -14.95 -2.80 0.80
CA ILE A 190 -15.96 -2.52 -0.24
C ILE A 190 -15.35 -1.69 -1.37
N GLY A 191 -14.56 -0.66 -1.03
CA GLY A 191 -13.87 0.15 -2.03
C GLY A 191 -12.92 -0.66 -2.92
N LEU A 192 -12.21 -1.64 -2.36
CA LEU A 192 -11.45 -2.62 -3.14
C LEU A 192 -12.37 -3.42 -4.07
N GLY A 193 -13.53 -3.88 -3.59
CA GLY A 193 -14.48 -4.61 -4.42
C GLY A 193 -14.96 -3.81 -5.64
N ILE A 194 -15.25 -2.53 -5.46
CA ILE A 194 -15.65 -1.63 -6.55
C ILE A 194 -14.51 -1.45 -7.58
N LEU A 195 -13.25 -1.48 -7.16
CA LEU A 195 -12.11 -1.39 -8.08
C LEU A 195 -11.87 -2.68 -8.89
N PHE A 196 -12.28 -3.83 -8.35
CA PHE A 196 -12.13 -5.12 -9.02
C PHE A 196 -13.32 -5.44 -9.95
N TYR A 197 -14.48 -4.82 -9.71
CA TYR A 197 -15.67 -4.95 -10.55
C TYR A 197 -15.54 -4.15 -11.86
#